data_ed558d3ff7392bcd18e37ef67ef6a770
#
_entry.id   ed558d3ff7392bcd18e37ef67ef6a770
#
_cell.length_a   1.000
_cell.length_b   1.000
_cell.length_c   1.000
_cell.angle_alpha   90.00
_cell.angle_beta   90.00
_cell.angle_gamma   90.00
#
_symmetry.space_group_name_H-M   'P 1'
#
loop_
_entity.id
_entity.type
_entity.pdbx_description
1 polymer ?
#
loop_
_entity_poly.entity_id
_entity_poly.type
_entity_poly.pdbx_seq_one_letter_code
_entity_poly.pdbx_strand_id
1 'polypeptide(L)'
;GVSDDYLVYDDDKDARLGVYYYENGAYPRKPRIVYDRKNTSINKLTVDDYDDKIYSDTRCFHTSGITLALSPELRATAVEMIKRFKAQGAIISFDVNFRGNLWTGAEAKECIESILPYVDIFFCSEDTARLTFLKEGDAKSIMKSFTEEYPISIVASTQRIVHSPKRHTF
;
A
#
# COMPACT_ATOMS: atom_id res chain seq x y z
N GLY A 1 8.42 -20.66 6.46
CA GLY A 1 7.28 -20.50 5.55
C GLY A 1 6.32 -19.45 6.07
N VAL A 2 5.32 -19.15 5.27
CA VAL A 2 4.20 -18.29 5.65
C VAL A 2 3.01 -19.22 5.89
N SER A 3 2.23 -18.98 6.98
CA SER A 3 0.99 -19.70 7.23
C SER A 3 -0.06 -19.28 6.20
N ASP A 4 -0.94 -20.20 5.86
CA ASP A 4 -2.12 -20.00 5.00
C ASP A 4 -3.44 -20.03 5.78
N ASP A 5 -3.39 -20.06 7.11
CA ASP A 5 -4.55 -20.14 7.99
C ASP A 5 -5.58 -19.01 7.78
N TYR A 6 -5.13 -17.87 7.28
CA TYR A 6 -5.96 -16.69 7.02
C TYR A 6 -6.13 -16.39 5.52
N LEU A 7 -5.84 -17.34 4.63
CA LEU A 7 -6.16 -17.17 3.21
C LEU A 7 -7.66 -17.37 2.99
N VAL A 8 -8.27 -16.42 2.28
CA VAL A 8 -9.66 -16.51 1.84
C VAL A 8 -9.68 -16.99 0.40
N TYR A 9 -10.41 -18.06 0.15
CA TYR A 9 -10.56 -18.65 -1.18
C TYR A 9 -11.91 -18.22 -1.78
N ASP A 10 -11.89 -17.77 -3.03
CA ASP A 10 -13.09 -17.42 -3.78
C ASP A 10 -13.51 -18.63 -4.65
N ASP A 11 -14.54 -19.35 -4.22
CA ASP A 11 -15.07 -20.55 -4.90
C ASP A 11 -16.12 -20.20 -5.97
N ASP A 12 -16.32 -18.91 -6.29
CA ASP A 12 -17.20 -18.49 -7.37
C ASP A 12 -16.66 -19.01 -8.72
N LYS A 13 -17.55 -19.58 -9.55
CA LYS A 13 -17.20 -20.06 -10.90
C LYS A 13 -16.60 -18.97 -11.80
N ASP A 14 -16.91 -17.71 -11.52
CA ASP A 14 -16.39 -16.53 -12.22
C ASP A 14 -15.22 -15.87 -11.48
N ALA A 15 -14.67 -16.55 -10.44
CA ALA A 15 -13.50 -16.08 -9.69
C ALA A 15 -12.30 -15.88 -10.62
N ARG A 16 -11.60 -14.77 -10.43
CA ARG A 16 -10.40 -14.48 -11.23
C ARG A 16 -9.28 -13.87 -10.40
N LEU A 17 -8.07 -14.27 -10.74
CA LEU A 17 -6.85 -13.67 -10.19
C LEU A 17 -6.44 -12.43 -10.99
N GLY A 18 -5.74 -11.50 -10.32
CA GLY A 18 -5.03 -10.44 -11.00
C GLY A 18 -3.83 -10.99 -11.77
N VAL A 19 -3.67 -10.54 -13.01
CA VAL A 19 -2.56 -10.93 -13.87
C VAL A 19 -1.81 -9.69 -14.33
N TYR A 20 -0.53 -9.81 -14.57
CA TYR A 20 0.23 -8.79 -15.26
C TYR A 20 1.04 -9.38 -16.40
N TYR A 21 1.22 -8.59 -17.44
CA TYR A 21 2.04 -8.93 -18.60
C TYR A 21 3.27 -8.04 -18.60
N TYR A 22 4.45 -8.65 -18.55
CA TYR A 22 5.71 -7.94 -18.63
C TYR A 22 6.28 -8.02 -20.06
N GLU A 23 6.38 -6.88 -20.72
CA GLU A 23 7.04 -6.77 -22.02
C GLU A 23 8.49 -6.36 -21.82
N ASN A 24 9.41 -7.21 -22.24
CA ASN A 24 10.82 -6.88 -22.24
C ASN A 24 11.10 -5.70 -23.18
N GLY A 25 11.83 -4.72 -22.67
CA GLY A 25 12.33 -3.62 -23.48
C GLY A 25 13.52 -4.05 -24.33
N ALA A 26 13.61 -3.48 -25.56
CA ALA A 26 14.81 -3.51 -26.37
C ALA A 26 15.07 -2.08 -26.85
N TYR A 27 16.32 -1.61 -26.73
CA TYR A 27 16.66 -0.23 -27.13
C TYR A 27 16.11 0.10 -28.51
N PRO A 28 15.43 1.25 -28.69
CA PRO A 28 15.19 2.31 -27.71
C PRO A 28 13.90 2.13 -26.87
N ARG A 29 13.14 1.05 -27.04
CA ARG A 29 11.89 0.78 -26.35
C ARG A 29 12.14 0.37 -24.88
N LYS A 30 11.50 1.08 -23.96
CA LYS A 30 11.54 0.75 -22.53
C LYS A 30 10.68 -0.48 -22.23
N PRO A 31 10.99 -1.27 -21.18
CA PRO A 31 10.10 -2.33 -20.70
C PRO A 31 8.77 -1.73 -20.26
N ARG A 32 7.71 -2.52 -20.40
CA ARG A 32 6.34 -2.14 -20.04
C ARG A 32 5.66 -3.24 -19.23
N ILE A 33 4.88 -2.83 -18.25
CA ILE A 33 4.00 -3.73 -17.51
C ILE A 33 2.56 -3.33 -17.77
N VAL A 34 1.74 -4.30 -18.16
CA VAL A 34 0.29 -4.15 -18.31
C VAL A 34 -0.37 -4.98 -17.22
N TYR A 35 -1.17 -4.33 -16.38
CA TYR A 35 -1.90 -4.99 -15.29
C TYR A 35 -3.34 -5.25 -15.71
N ASP A 36 -3.79 -6.50 -15.54
CA ASP A 36 -5.18 -6.91 -15.58
C ASP A 36 -5.61 -7.40 -14.20
N ARG A 37 -6.12 -6.50 -13.37
CA ARG A 37 -6.52 -6.76 -11.98
C ARG A 37 -7.87 -6.14 -11.59
N LYS A 38 -8.62 -5.70 -12.59
CA LYS A 38 -9.97 -5.19 -12.38
C LYS A 38 -10.93 -6.34 -12.13
N ASN A 39 -11.86 -6.17 -11.19
CA ASN A 39 -12.88 -7.17 -10.85
C ASN A 39 -12.30 -8.55 -10.49
N THR A 40 -11.17 -8.58 -9.82
CA THR A 40 -10.56 -9.82 -9.31
C THR A 40 -11.10 -10.15 -7.92
N SER A 41 -10.91 -11.39 -7.48
CA SER A 41 -11.44 -11.90 -6.20
C SER A 41 -11.04 -11.06 -4.99
N ILE A 42 -9.82 -10.47 -5.00
CA ILE A 42 -9.39 -9.57 -3.91
C ILE A 42 -10.33 -8.37 -3.72
N ASN A 43 -11.02 -7.91 -4.77
CA ASN A 43 -11.93 -6.77 -4.67
C ASN A 43 -13.25 -7.11 -3.95
N LYS A 44 -13.55 -8.39 -3.74
CA LYS A 44 -14.74 -8.88 -3.03
C LYS A 44 -14.50 -9.05 -1.52
N LEU A 45 -13.23 -8.96 -1.08
CA LEU A 45 -12.84 -9.21 0.29
C LEU A 45 -13.52 -8.23 1.26
N THR A 46 -14.08 -8.78 2.33
CA THR A 46 -14.76 -8.05 3.39
C THR A 46 -14.15 -8.38 4.76
N VAL A 47 -14.49 -7.63 5.78
CA VAL A 47 -14.07 -7.94 7.15
C VAL A 47 -14.73 -9.20 7.69
N ASP A 48 -15.91 -9.57 7.15
CA ASP A 48 -16.70 -10.74 7.58
C ASP A 48 -16.09 -12.06 7.03
N ASP A 49 -15.12 -11.99 6.12
CA ASP A 49 -14.37 -13.15 5.65
C ASP A 49 -13.36 -13.67 6.69
N TYR A 50 -13.18 -12.95 7.80
CA TYR A 50 -12.23 -13.28 8.86
C TYR A 50 -12.91 -13.46 10.21
N ASP A 51 -12.46 -14.47 10.97
CA ASP A 51 -12.77 -14.58 12.38
C ASP A 51 -12.09 -13.43 13.16
N ASP A 52 -12.78 -12.89 14.16
CA ASP A 52 -12.28 -11.81 15.02
C ASP A 52 -10.95 -12.16 15.71
N LYS A 53 -10.64 -13.44 15.85
CA LYS A 53 -9.37 -13.93 16.38
C LYS A 53 -8.16 -13.41 15.61
N ILE A 54 -8.27 -13.15 14.29
CA ILE A 54 -7.17 -12.59 13.51
C ILE A 54 -6.67 -11.28 14.11
N TYR A 55 -7.58 -10.44 14.63
CA TYR A 55 -7.22 -9.14 15.17
C TYR A 55 -6.49 -9.24 16.50
N SER A 56 -6.85 -10.20 17.35
CA SER A 56 -6.19 -10.41 18.65
C SER A 56 -4.87 -11.17 18.56
N ASP A 57 -4.73 -12.05 17.58
CA ASP A 57 -3.53 -12.87 17.41
C ASP A 57 -2.42 -12.18 16.61
N THR A 58 -2.73 -11.05 15.97
CA THR A 58 -1.80 -10.34 15.09
C THR A 58 -1.01 -9.28 15.86
N ARG A 59 0.32 -9.35 15.79
CA ARG A 59 1.22 -8.34 16.37
C ARG A 59 1.53 -7.19 15.43
N CYS A 60 1.49 -7.44 14.12
CA CYS A 60 1.75 -6.41 13.12
C CYS A 60 0.89 -6.67 11.88
N PHE A 61 0.16 -5.67 11.45
CA PHE A 61 -0.61 -5.68 10.21
C PHE A 61 0.04 -4.74 9.19
N HIS A 62 0.37 -5.28 8.02
CA HIS A 62 0.93 -4.50 6.90
C HIS A 62 -0.03 -4.44 5.73
N THR A 63 -0.23 -3.24 5.18
CA THR A 63 -0.96 -3.03 3.93
C THR A 63 -0.37 -1.86 3.14
N SER A 64 -0.90 -1.57 1.97
CA SER A 64 -0.37 -0.53 1.09
C SER A 64 -1.44 0.26 0.35
N GLY A 65 -1.03 1.39 -0.19
CA GLY A 65 -1.88 2.25 -1.03
C GLY A 65 -2.42 1.53 -2.27
N ILE A 66 -1.76 0.48 -2.76
CA ILE A 66 -2.32 -0.34 -3.86
C ILE A 66 -3.64 -0.98 -3.42
N THR A 67 -3.68 -1.59 -2.24
CA THR A 67 -4.90 -2.21 -1.70
C THR A 67 -6.05 -1.19 -1.60
N LEU A 68 -5.76 0.00 -1.09
CA LEU A 68 -6.75 1.09 -0.97
C LEU A 68 -7.23 1.63 -2.32
N ALA A 69 -6.44 1.46 -3.37
CA ALA A 69 -6.71 2.02 -4.69
C ALA A 69 -7.43 1.07 -5.65
N LEU A 70 -7.51 -0.24 -5.34
CA LEU A 70 -8.06 -1.25 -6.26
C LEU A 70 -9.57 -1.11 -6.46
N SER A 71 -10.34 -0.89 -5.41
CA SER A 71 -11.77 -0.60 -5.46
C SER A 71 -12.25 0.14 -4.22
N PRO A 72 -13.40 0.85 -4.28
CA PRO A 72 -14.00 1.50 -3.11
C PRO A 72 -14.36 0.50 -2.00
N GLU A 73 -14.84 -0.69 -2.35
CA GLU A 73 -15.24 -1.75 -1.43
C GLU A 73 -14.02 -2.29 -0.67
N LEU A 74 -12.96 -2.66 -1.39
CA LEU A 74 -11.72 -3.13 -0.77
C LEU A 74 -11.05 -2.03 0.08
N ARG A 75 -11.16 -0.78 -0.35
CA ARG A 75 -10.71 0.38 0.45
C ARG A 75 -11.41 0.44 1.80
N ALA A 76 -12.74 0.33 1.79
CA ALA A 76 -13.54 0.35 3.02
C ALA A 76 -13.14 -0.81 3.94
N THR A 77 -13.00 -2.01 3.40
CA THR A 77 -12.52 -3.20 4.12
C THR A 77 -11.14 -2.97 4.73
N ALA A 78 -10.17 -2.51 3.94
CA ALA A 78 -8.80 -2.30 4.43
C ALA A 78 -8.72 -1.22 5.52
N VAL A 79 -9.47 -0.14 5.39
CA VAL A 79 -9.55 0.93 6.42
C VAL A 79 -10.16 0.38 7.71
N GLU A 80 -11.21 -0.41 7.63
CA GLU A 80 -11.84 -1.03 8.79
C GLU A 80 -10.89 -2.04 9.46
N MET A 81 -10.18 -2.87 8.68
CA MET A 81 -9.15 -3.78 9.20
C MET A 81 -8.04 -3.04 9.95
N ILE A 82 -7.52 -1.94 9.38
CA ILE A 82 -6.52 -1.09 10.05
C ILE A 82 -7.02 -0.66 11.44
N LYS A 83 -8.26 -0.19 11.53
CA LYS A 83 -8.85 0.27 12.80
C LYS A 83 -9.02 -0.87 13.80
N ARG A 84 -9.52 -2.03 13.36
CA ARG A 84 -9.70 -3.20 14.22
C ARG A 84 -8.38 -3.74 14.74
N PHE A 85 -7.38 -3.91 13.89
CA PHE A 85 -6.03 -4.32 14.31
C PHE A 85 -5.42 -3.32 15.30
N LYS A 86 -5.54 -2.02 15.03
CA LYS A 86 -5.03 -0.98 15.93
C LYS A 86 -5.74 -1.01 17.29
N ALA A 87 -7.05 -1.22 17.32
CA ALA A 87 -7.81 -1.32 18.55
C ALA A 87 -7.40 -2.51 19.42
N GLN A 88 -6.90 -3.60 18.81
CA GLN A 88 -6.35 -4.77 19.50
C GLN A 88 -4.85 -4.64 19.83
N GLY A 89 -4.25 -3.48 19.57
CA GLY A 89 -2.86 -3.20 19.93
C GLY A 89 -1.82 -3.68 18.91
N ALA A 90 -2.22 -4.08 17.72
CA ALA A 90 -1.28 -4.43 16.66
C ALA A 90 -0.53 -3.19 16.16
N ILE A 91 0.73 -3.40 15.76
CA ILE A 91 1.52 -2.40 15.03
C ILE A 91 0.97 -2.30 13.60
N ILE A 92 0.63 -1.09 13.16
CA ILE A 92 0.16 -0.85 11.81
C ILE A 92 1.33 -0.36 10.95
N SER A 93 1.65 -1.12 9.92
CA SER A 93 2.68 -0.81 8.92
C SER A 93 2.03 -0.50 7.58
N PHE A 94 2.32 0.65 7.00
CA PHE A 94 1.69 1.11 5.76
C PHE A 94 2.73 1.62 4.76
N ASP A 95 2.64 1.13 3.51
CA ASP A 95 3.43 1.64 2.37
C ASP A 95 2.52 2.42 1.43
N VAL A 96 2.82 3.69 1.19
CA VAL A 96 2.07 4.55 0.25
C VAL A 96 1.99 3.91 -1.13
N ASN A 97 3.08 3.35 -1.62
CA ASN A 97 3.17 2.58 -2.85
C ASN A 97 2.29 3.16 -3.98
N PHE A 98 2.39 4.48 -4.21
CA PHE A 98 1.51 5.23 -5.09
C PHE A 98 1.52 4.69 -6.52
N ARG A 99 0.34 4.58 -7.10
CA ARG A 99 0.12 4.13 -8.48
C ARG A 99 -0.85 5.06 -9.19
N GLY A 100 -0.31 6.01 -9.97
CA GLY A 100 -1.12 7.01 -10.71
C GLY A 100 -2.08 6.45 -11.76
N ASN A 101 -2.00 5.15 -12.08
CA ASN A 101 -2.96 4.45 -12.93
C ASN A 101 -4.16 3.85 -12.17
N LEU A 102 -4.18 3.95 -10.85
CA LEU A 102 -5.29 3.47 -10.01
C LEU A 102 -6.12 4.63 -9.44
N TRP A 103 -5.46 5.70 -9.03
CA TRP A 103 -6.08 6.87 -8.43
C TRP A 103 -5.24 8.13 -8.65
N THR A 104 -5.85 9.29 -8.43
CA THR A 104 -5.16 10.57 -8.48
C THR A 104 -4.36 10.84 -7.20
N GLY A 105 -3.42 11.80 -7.24
CA GLY A 105 -2.70 12.23 -6.04
C GLY A 105 -3.63 12.79 -4.96
N ALA A 106 -4.70 13.50 -5.34
CA ALA A 106 -5.68 14.06 -4.42
C ALA A 106 -6.49 12.97 -3.71
N GLU A 107 -7.00 11.98 -4.44
CA GLU A 107 -7.70 10.82 -3.87
C GLU A 107 -6.79 10.02 -2.94
N ALA A 108 -5.54 9.80 -3.34
CA ALA A 108 -4.54 9.12 -2.52
C ALA A 108 -4.28 9.88 -1.22
N LYS A 109 -4.09 11.20 -1.30
CA LYS A 109 -3.87 12.05 -0.14
C LYS A 109 -5.02 11.96 0.85
N GLU A 110 -6.24 12.24 0.41
CA GLU A 110 -7.44 12.21 1.26
C GLU A 110 -7.61 10.86 1.97
N CYS A 111 -7.50 9.77 1.21
CA CYS A 111 -7.64 8.43 1.76
C CYS A 111 -6.53 8.09 2.75
N ILE A 112 -5.26 8.34 2.39
CA ILE A 112 -4.14 7.96 3.24
C ILE A 112 -4.09 8.84 4.49
N GLU A 113 -4.32 10.14 4.40
CA GLU A 113 -4.38 11.02 5.57
C GLU A 113 -5.44 10.56 6.58
N SER A 114 -6.54 9.97 6.12
CA SER A 114 -7.59 9.42 7.01
C SER A 114 -7.14 8.23 7.87
N ILE A 115 -6.10 7.51 7.43
CA ILE A 115 -5.58 6.34 8.16
C ILE A 115 -4.27 6.63 8.91
N LEU A 116 -3.54 7.70 8.59
CA LEU A 116 -2.27 8.03 9.26
C LEU A 116 -2.37 8.13 10.79
N PRO A 117 -3.48 8.53 11.41
CA PRO A 117 -3.65 8.47 12.87
C PRO A 117 -3.54 7.08 13.49
N TYR A 118 -3.65 6.01 12.69
CA TYR A 118 -3.56 4.62 13.14
C TYR A 118 -2.22 3.97 12.80
N VAL A 119 -1.38 4.62 11.97
CA VAL A 119 -0.14 4.04 11.42
C VAL A 119 1.02 4.26 12.38
N ASP A 120 1.79 3.20 12.64
CA ASP A 120 3.01 3.24 13.46
C ASP A 120 4.28 3.27 12.61
N ILE A 121 4.29 2.52 11.48
CA ILE A 121 5.42 2.44 10.55
C ILE A 121 4.93 2.88 9.17
N PHE A 122 5.53 3.93 8.64
CA PHE A 122 5.11 4.54 7.38
C PHE A 122 6.23 4.52 6.36
N PHE A 123 5.97 3.90 5.21
CA PHE A 123 6.88 3.88 4.07
C PHE A 123 6.41 4.87 3.01
N CYS A 124 7.25 5.86 2.72
CA CYS A 124 6.95 6.86 1.70
C CYS A 124 8.25 7.34 1.04
N SER A 125 8.32 7.30 -0.29
CA SER A 125 9.43 7.90 -1.01
C SER A 125 9.33 9.44 -1.00
N GLU A 126 10.46 10.13 -1.11
CA GLU A 126 10.50 11.59 -1.21
C GLU A 126 9.63 12.11 -2.36
N ASP A 127 9.74 11.50 -3.54
CA ASP A 127 8.93 11.87 -4.72
C ASP A 127 7.44 11.72 -4.44
N THR A 128 7.03 10.63 -3.81
CA THR A 128 5.63 10.40 -3.44
C THR A 128 5.15 11.41 -2.40
N ALA A 129 5.97 11.74 -1.40
CA ALA A 129 5.63 12.74 -0.40
C ALA A 129 5.40 14.12 -1.03
N ARG A 130 6.22 14.50 -1.99
CA ARG A 130 6.05 15.77 -2.73
C ARG A 130 4.80 15.75 -3.61
N LEU A 131 4.62 14.70 -4.41
CA LEU A 131 3.54 14.63 -5.39
C LEU A 131 2.16 14.39 -4.76
N THR A 132 2.09 13.58 -3.72
CA THR A 132 0.81 13.18 -3.10
C THR A 132 0.46 14.07 -1.92
N PHE A 133 1.42 14.32 -1.01
CA PHE A 133 1.17 15.08 0.22
C PHE A 133 1.60 16.54 0.13
N LEU A 134 2.13 16.98 -1.01
CA LEU A 134 2.57 18.34 -1.27
C LEU A 134 3.62 18.83 -0.26
N LYS A 135 4.47 17.90 0.22
CA LYS A 135 5.54 18.21 1.17
C LYS A 135 6.70 18.91 0.47
N GLU A 136 7.31 19.85 1.19
CA GLU A 136 8.48 20.61 0.72
C GLU A 136 9.67 20.42 1.67
N GLY A 137 10.89 20.70 1.17
CA GLY A 137 12.11 20.55 1.93
C GLY A 137 13.00 19.39 1.40
N ASP A 138 14.03 19.02 2.14
CA ASP A 138 14.84 17.84 1.86
C ASP A 138 14.17 16.54 2.37
N ALA A 139 14.68 15.39 1.97
CA ALA A 139 14.13 14.09 2.35
C ALA A 139 13.97 13.95 3.87
N LYS A 140 14.97 14.42 4.64
CA LYS A 140 14.95 14.32 6.10
C LYS A 140 13.85 15.18 6.72
N SER A 141 13.71 16.41 6.26
CA SER A 141 12.67 17.35 6.72
C SER A 141 11.28 16.84 6.37
N ILE A 142 11.10 16.31 5.15
CA ILE A 142 9.84 15.71 4.70
C ILE A 142 9.46 14.51 5.59
N MET A 143 10.39 13.58 5.83
CA MET A 143 10.11 12.40 6.67
C MET A 143 9.80 12.82 8.10
N LYS A 144 10.53 13.80 8.65
CA LYS A 144 10.29 14.31 9.99
C LYS A 144 8.92 14.95 10.14
N SER A 145 8.44 15.67 9.12
CA SER A 145 7.10 16.29 9.18
C SER A 145 5.97 15.31 9.40
N PHE A 146 6.06 14.07 8.90
CA PHE A 146 5.06 13.05 9.17
C PHE A 146 5.03 12.61 10.64
N THR A 147 6.19 12.53 11.30
CA THR A 147 6.25 12.19 12.73
C THR A 147 5.82 13.35 13.64
N GLU A 148 5.86 14.58 13.14
CA GLU A 148 5.38 15.78 13.86
C GLU A 148 3.86 15.97 13.70
N GLU A 149 3.29 15.55 12.56
CA GLU A 149 1.87 15.71 12.26
C GLU A 149 1.01 14.53 12.73
N TYR A 150 1.59 13.32 12.77
CA TYR A 150 0.87 12.08 13.07
C TYR A 150 1.61 11.25 14.12
N PRO A 151 0.93 10.33 14.85
CA PRO A 151 1.54 9.48 15.87
C PRO A 151 2.40 8.35 15.27
N ILE A 152 3.12 8.62 14.20
CA ILE A 152 3.97 7.67 13.49
C ILE A 152 5.30 7.55 14.22
N SER A 153 5.67 6.32 14.61
CA SER A 153 6.92 6.03 15.30
C SER A 153 8.11 5.92 14.36
N ILE A 154 7.90 5.40 13.15
CA ILE A 154 8.96 5.16 12.15
C ILE A 154 8.47 5.62 10.78
N VAL A 155 9.23 6.52 10.15
CA VAL A 155 9.07 6.84 8.73
C VAL A 155 10.29 6.32 7.98
N ALA A 156 10.05 5.49 6.97
CA ALA A 156 11.09 4.90 6.13
C ALA A 156 10.96 5.37 4.67
N SER A 157 12.09 5.69 4.08
CA SER A 157 12.18 6.07 2.67
C SER A 157 13.37 5.40 2.01
N THR A 158 13.21 5.06 0.73
CA THR A 158 14.31 4.55 -0.10
C THR A 158 14.75 5.63 -1.07
N GLN A 159 16.07 5.79 -1.20
CA GLN A 159 16.66 6.63 -2.23
C GLN A 159 17.28 5.75 -3.30
N ARG A 160 17.02 6.08 -4.56
CA ARG A 160 17.60 5.37 -5.70
C ARG A 160 18.48 6.30 -6.51
N ILE A 161 19.76 5.95 -6.63
CA ILE A 161 20.70 6.64 -7.50
C ILE A 161 20.86 5.84 -8.80
N VAL A 162 20.53 6.44 -9.92
CA VAL A 162 20.68 5.82 -11.24
C VAL A 162 22.02 6.24 -11.83
N HIS A 163 22.99 5.32 -11.90
CA HIS A 163 24.28 5.55 -12.51
C HIS A 163 24.26 5.24 -14.02
N SER A 164 23.51 4.22 -14.41
CA SER A 164 23.28 3.83 -15.80
C SER A 164 22.01 2.97 -15.89
N PRO A 165 21.51 2.64 -17.10
CA PRO A 165 20.35 1.74 -17.24
C PRO A 165 20.50 0.37 -16.57
N LYS A 166 21.73 -0.07 -16.33
CA LYS A 166 22.07 -1.37 -15.72
C LYS A 166 22.70 -1.26 -14.32
N ARG A 167 22.92 -0.05 -13.80
CA ARG A 167 23.58 0.15 -12.49
C ARG A 167 22.83 1.17 -11.66
N HIS A 168 22.31 0.71 -10.54
CA HIS A 168 21.58 1.52 -9.55
C HIS A 168 22.17 1.27 -8.16
N THR A 169 22.08 2.30 -7.30
CA THR A 169 22.29 2.18 -5.84
C THR A 169 20.99 2.50 -5.14
N PHE A 170 20.68 1.74 -4.10
CA PHE A 170 19.53 1.95 -3.21
C PHE A 170 20.01 2.25 -1.80
#